data_6b95f210b25227d627e52f556b6f43db
#
_entry.id   6b95f210b25227d627e52f556b6f43db
#
_cell.length_a   1.000
_cell.length_b   1.000
_cell.length_c   1.000
_cell.angle_alpha   90.00
_cell.angle_beta   90.00
_cell.angle_gamma   90.00
#
_symmetry.space_group_name_H-M   'P 1'
#
loop_
_entity.id
_entity.type
_entity.pdbx_description
1 polymer ?
#
loop_
_entity_poly.entity_id
_entity_poly.type
_entity_poly.pdbx_seq_one_letter_code
_entity_poly.pdbx_strand_id
1 'polypeptide(L)'
;MFAATSEARTRGYNPGRFSFNVKGGRCEACEGDGVIRVEMHFLPDIYVPCDVCGGKRYKRETLDVHYKGKSIHDVLEMTVEDARAFFDPVPAIARKLQTLLDVGLGYLRLGQSATTLSGGEAQRVKLSRELSRRDTGRTLYILDEPTTGLHFHDI
;
A
#
# COMPACT_ATOMS: atom_id res chain seq x y z
N MET A 1 -8.61 2.99 10.31
CA MET A 1 -9.49 4.07 9.83
C MET A 1 -10.80 3.53 9.23
N PHE A 2 -10.78 2.67 8.21
CA PHE A 2 -12.02 2.08 7.66
C PHE A 2 -12.86 1.37 8.73
N ALA A 3 -12.23 0.65 9.65
CA ALA A 3 -12.94 -0.02 10.75
C ALA A 3 -13.59 0.96 11.73
N ALA A 4 -13.20 2.21 11.72
CA ALA A 4 -13.78 3.25 12.57
C ALA A 4 -14.98 3.95 11.92
N THR A 5 -15.30 3.65 10.65
CA THR A 5 -16.49 4.18 10.00
C THR A 5 -17.76 3.62 10.64
N SER A 6 -18.86 4.37 10.59
CA SER A 6 -20.12 3.91 11.16
C SER A 6 -20.64 2.63 10.49
N GLU A 7 -20.46 2.48 9.19
CA GLU A 7 -20.87 1.28 8.47
C GLU A 7 -20.09 0.05 8.91
N ALA A 8 -18.76 0.16 9.05
CA ALA A 8 -17.93 -0.93 9.53
C ALA A 8 -18.30 -1.33 10.96
N ARG A 9 -18.58 -0.36 11.85
CA ARG A 9 -19.03 -0.62 13.21
C ARG A 9 -20.39 -1.34 13.23
N THR A 10 -21.32 -0.90 12.40
CA THR A 10 -22.64 -1.53 12.29
C THR A 10 -22.54 -2.97 11.83
N ARG A 11 -21.62 -3.28 10.92
CA ARG A 11 -21.38 -4.63 10.41
C ARG A 11 -20.49 -5.47 11.30
N GLY A 12 -19.90 -4.89 12.37
CA GLY A 12 -18.98 -5.59 13.26
C GLY A 12 -17.60 -5.85 12.65
N TYR A 13 -17.19 -5.06 11.69
CA TYR A 13 -15.91 -5.22 11.03
C TYR A 13 -14.78 -4.61 11.86
N ASN A 14 -13.75 -5.40 12.14
CA ASN A 14 -12.56 -4.98 12.84
C ASN A 14 -11.45 -4.55 11.84
N PRO A 15 -10.33 -3.98 12.31
CA PRO A 15 -9.24 -3.58 11.40
C PRO A 15 -8.69 -4.69 10.53
N GLY A 16 -8.69 -5.95 11.00
CA GLY A 16 -8.22 -7.09 10.22
C GLY A 16 -9.03 -7.35 8.96
N ARG A 17 -10.30 -6.91 8.92
CA ARG A 17 -11.15 -7.02 7.75
C ARG A 17 -10.58 -6.29 6.53
N PHE A 18 -9.86 -5.21 6.77
CA PHE A 18 -9.30 -4.34 5.73
C PHE A 18 -7.84 -4.63 5.43
N SER A 19 -7.27 -5.69 6.00
CA SER A 19 -5.91 -6.14 5.71
C SER A 19 -5.93 -7.26 4.68
N PHE A 20 -5.18 -7.11 3.61
CA PHE A 20 -5.02 -8.19 2.63
C PHE A 20 -4.06 -9.29 3.10
N ASN A 21 -3.38 -9.09 4.24
CA ASN A 21 -2.47 -10.10 4.81
C ASN A 21 -3.18 -11.07 5.76
N VAL A 22 -4.42 -10.82 6.09
CA VAL A 22 -5.18 -11.59 7.09
C VAL A 22 -6.47 -12.09 6.46
N LYS A 23 -6.83 -13.34 6.77
CA LYS A 23 -8.11 -13.91 6.32
C LYS A 23 -9.28 -13.15 6.94
N GLY A 24 -10.36 -13.06 6.22
CA GLY A 24 -11.63 -12.46 6.68
C GLY A 24 -12.25 -11.55 5.65
N GLY A 25 -11.60 -10.44 5.32
CA GLY A 25 -12.11 -9.46 4.35
C GLY A 25 -11.47 -9.53 2.97
N ARG A 26 -10.34 -10.21 2.85
CA ARG A 26 -9.62 -10.33 1.57
C ARG A 26 -10.27 -11.34 0.64
N CYS A 27 -9.98 -11.24 -0.65
CA CYS A 27 -10.35 -12.28 -1.62
C CYS A 27 -9.48 -13.51 -1.37
N GLU A 28 -10.10 -14.64 -1.05
CA GLU A 28 -9.36 -15.88 -0.76
C GLU A 28 -8.88 -16.60 -2.03
N ALA A 29 -9.46 -16.30 -3.19
CA ALA A 29 -9.00 -16.90 -4.45
C ALA A 29 -7.58 -16.46 -4.80
N CYS A 30 -7.24 -15.19 -4.55
CA CYS A 30 -5.90 -14.65 -4.76
C CYS A 30 -5.16 -14.33 -3.46
N GLU A 31 -5.76 -14.65 -2.31
CA GLU A 31 -5.20 -14.36 -0.98
C GLU A 31 -4.84 -12.88 -0.79
N GLY A 32 -5.64 -11.99 -1.37
CA GLY A 32 -5.45 -10.55 -1.26
C GLY A 32 -4.43 -9.95 -2.23
N ASP A 33 -3.82 -10.75 -3.10
CA ASP A 33 -2.81 -10.26 -4.05
C ASP A 33 -3.41 -9.48 -5.24
N GLY A 34 -4.67 -9.72 -5.56
CA GLY A 34 -5.33 -9.14 -6.73
C GLY A 34 -4.93 -9.79 -8.05
N VAL A 35 -3.91 -10.62 -8.04
CA VAL A 35 -3.39 -11.33 -9.21
C VAL A 35 -3.14 -12.79 -8.86
N ILE A 36 -3.21 -13.64 -9.88
CA ILE A 36 -2.89 -15.07 -9.79
C ILE A 36 -1.58 -15.29 -10.54
N ARG A 37 -0.64 -15.96 -9.91
CA ARG A 37 0.62 -16.34 -10.54
C ARG A 37 0.42 -17.57 -11.41
N VAL A 38 0.78 -17.47 -12.68
CA VAL A 38 0.78 -18.58 -13.62
C VAL A 38 2.23 -19.02 -13.82
N GLU A 39 2.56 -20.25 -13.37
CA GLU A 39 3.87 -20.82 -13.55
C GLU A 39 4.01 -21.37 -14.96
N MET A 40 5.11 -21.03 -15.63
CA MET A 40 5.41 -21.48 -16.97
C MET A 40 6.78 -22.18 -16.98
N HIS A 41 6.82 -23.43 -17.45
CA HIS A 41 8.08 -24.17 -17.57
C HIS A 41 9.05 -23.44 -18.50
N PHE A 42 10.28 -23.22 -18.05
CA PHE A 42 11.37 -22.58 -18.79
C PHE A 42 11.14 -21.11 -19.17
N LEU A 43 10.03 -20.50 -18.72
CA LEU A 43 9.72 -19.08 -18.95
C LEU A 43 9.48 -18.39 -17.62
N PRO A 44 9.66 -17.05 -17.55
CA PRO A 44 9.28 -16.30 -16.34
C PRO A 44 7.81 -16.49 -16.00
N ASP A 45 7.49 -16.51 -14.71
CA ASP A 45 6.11 -16.55 -14.25
C ASP A 45 5.37 -15.30 -14.70
N ILE A 46 4.12 -15.45 -15.07
CA ILE A 46 3.25 -14.31 -15.39
C ILE A 46 2.19 -14.15 -14.32
N TYR A 47 1.72 -12.92 -14.14
CA TYR A 47 0.67 -12.58 -13.18
C TYR A 47 -0.54 -12.06 -13.96
N VAL A 48 -1.70 -12.70 -13.73
CA VAL A 48 -2.95 -12.29 -14.36
C VAL A 48 -3.90 -11.77 -13.28
N PRO A 49 -4.77 -10.78 -13.60
CA PRO A 49 -5.76 -10.31 -12.62
C PRO A 49 -6.64 -11.45 -12.13
N CYS A 50 -6.92 -11.47 -10.82
CA CYS A 50 -7.84 -12.44 -10.23
C CYS A 50 -9.25 -12.20 -10.79
N ASP A 51 -9.84 -13.20 -11.41
CA ASP A 51 -11.17 -13.09 -12.00
C ASP A 51 -12.31 -13.10 -10.95
N VAL A 52 -12.02 -13.61 -9.75
CA VAL A 52 -13.00 -13.62 -8.65
C VAL A 52 -13.21 -12.21 -8.09
N CYS A 53 -12.14 -11.48 -7.79
CA CYS A 53 -12.23 -10.13 -7.24
C CYS A 53 -12.01 -9.03 -8.29
N GLY A 54 -11.69 -9.38 -9.53
CA GLY A 54 -11.40 -8.42 -10.57
C GLY A 54 -10.17 -7.56 -10.30
N GLY A 55 -9.21 -8.07 -9.55
CA GLY A 55 -8.01 -7.33 -9.15
C GLY A 55 -8.18 -6.45 -7.92
N LYS A 56 -9.36 -6.48 -7.28
CA LYS A 56 -9.69 -5.57 -6.16
C LYS A 56 -9.18 -6.02 -4.80
N ARG A 57 -8.68 -7.26 -4.67
CA ARG A 57 -8.05 -7.83 -3.47
C ARG A 57 -8.98 -8.21 -2.33
N TYR A 58 -10.19 -7.70 -2.29
CA TYR A 58 -11.12 -7.84 -1.16
C TYR A 58 -12.44 -8.45 -1.58
N LYS A 59 -13.14 -9.03 -0.60
CA LYS A 59 -14.51 -9.46 -0.79
C LYS A 59 -15.41 -8.25 -1.03
N ARG A 60 -16.51 -8.47 -1.75
CA ARG A 60 -17.47 -7.42 -2.07
C ARG A 60 -17.98 -6.69 -0.82
N GLU A 61 -18.26 -7.43 0.24
CA GLU A 61 -18.77 -6.88 1.50
C GLU A 61 -17.77 -5.92 2.14
N THR A 62 -16.46 -6.19 2.01
CA THR A 62 -15.42 -5.29 2.49
C THR A 62 -15.37 -4.02 1.64
N LEU A 63 -15.56 -4.16 0.34
CA LEU A 63 -15.54 -3.03 -0.60
C LEU A 63 -16.76 -2.12 -0.45
N ASP A 64 -17.85 -2.60 0.16
CA ASP A 64 -19.05 -1.80 0.41
C ASP A 64 -18.83 -0.71 1.47
N VAL A 65 -17.81 -0.85 2.32
CA VAL A 65 -17.45 0.18 3.32
C VAL A 65 -16.67 1.29 2.66
N HIS A 66 -17.15 2.52 2.80
CA HIS A 66 -16.53 3.69 2.17
C HIS A 66 -16.09 4.72 3.22
N TYR A 67 -15.00 5.41 2.91
CA TYR A 67 -14.55 6.61 3.60
C TYR A 67 -14.40 7.72 2.58
N LYS A 68 -15.14 8.81 2.75
CA LYS A 68 -15.21 9.93 1.78
C LYS A 68 -15.53 9.45 0.35
N GLY A 69 -16.41 8.46 0.22
CA GLY A 69 -16.82 7.90 -1.06
C GLY A 69 -15.84 6.93 -1.70
N LYS A 70 -14.77 6.55 -1.00
CA LYS A 70 -13.75 5.62 -1.51
C LYS A 70 -13.73 4.32 -0.71
N SER A 71 -13.68 3.18 -1.42
CA SER A 71 -13.44 1.87 -0.80
C SER A 71 -11.95 1.69 -0.50
N ILE A 72 -11.62 0.61 0.23
CA ILE A 72 -10.20 0.28 0.47
C ILE A 72 -9.45 0.02 -0.84
N HIS A 73 -10.10 -0.57 -1.85
CA HIS A 73 -9.49 -0.76 -3.15
C HIS A 73 -9.16 0.58 -3.83
N ASP A 74 -10.11 1.52 -3.81
CA ASP A 74 -9.90 2.85 -4.38
C ASP A 74 -8.72 3.56 -3.73
N VAL A 75 -8.57 3.42 -2.42
CA VAL A 75 -7.44 4.00 -1.67
C VAL A 75 -6.12 3.35 -2.09
N LEU A 76 -6.08 2.02 -2.26
CA LEU A 76 -4.87 1.33 -2.68
C LEU A 76 -4.46 1.70 -4.12
N GLU A 77 -5.38 2.14 -4.95
CA GLU A 77 -5.10 2.61 -6.30
C GLU A 77 -4.58 4.06 -6.35
N MET A 78 -4.70 4.81 -5.25
CA MET A 78 -4.17 6.16 -5.18
C MET A 78 -2.65 6.16 -5.17
N THR A 79 -2.05 7.20 -5.78
CA THR A 79 -0.62 7.49 -5.57
C THR A 79 -0.43 8.00 -4.14
N VAL A 80 0.80 7.94 -3.65
CA VAL A 80 1.16 8.50 -2.33
C VAL A 80 0.79 9.99 -2.26
N GLU A 81 1.04 10.73 -3.35
CA GLU A 81 0.72 12.15 -3.43
C GLU A 81 -0.79 12.42 -3.28
N ASP A 82 -1.62 11.69 -4.03
CA ASP A 82 -3.08 11.84 -3.95
C ASP A 82 -3.60 11.41 -2.59
N ALA A 83 -3.08 10.33 -2.04
CA ALA A 83 -3.47 9.83 -0.73
C ALA A 83 -3.11 10.80 0.38
N ARG A 84 -1.96 11.48 0.28
CA ARG A 84 -1.56 12.49 1.27
C ARG A 84 -2.60 13.61 1.37
N ALA A 85 -3.10 14.09 0.25
CA ALA A 85 -4.15 15.11 0.22
C ALA A 85 -5.48 14.54 0.75
N PHE A 86 -5.84 13.33 0.35
CA PHE A 86 -7.06 12.66 0.76
C PHE A 86 -7.13 12.41 2.27
N PHE A 87 -6.02 12.04 2.89
CA PHE A 87 -5.92 11.73 4.32
C PHE A 87 -5.42 12.89 5.16
N ASP A 88 -5.43 14.11 4.64
CA ASP A 88 -4.99 15.30 5.39
C ASP A 88 -5.67 15.41 6.78
N PRO A 89 -6.99 15.12 6.93
CA PRO A 89 -7.64 15.15 8.24
C PRO A 89 -7.25 14.01 9.19
N VAL A 90 -6.43 13.07 8.75
CA VAL A 90 -6.00 11.92 9.56
C VAL A 90 -4.48 12.01 9.82
N PRO A 91 -4.05 12.68 10.90
CA PRO A 91 -2.63 13.01 11.12
C PRO A 91 -1.69 11.81 11.11
N ALA A 92 -2.11 10.69 11.69
CA ALA A 92 -1.27 9.48 11.75
C ALA A 92 -0.94 8.93 10.36
N ILE A 93 -1.91 8.94 9.45
CA ILE A 93 -1.73 8.48 8.06
C ILE A 93 -1.01 9.54 7.25
N ALA A 94 -1.43 10.80 7.37
CA ALA A 94 -0.85 11.92 6.63
C ALA A 94 0.65 12.05 6.89
N ARG A 95 1.10 11.86 8.13
CA ARG A 95 2.50 11.94 8.50
C ARG A 95 3.35 10.84 7.81
N LYS A 96 2.83 9.61 7.78
CA LYS A 96 3.51 8.50 7.11
C LYS A 96 3.61 8.72 5.60
N LEU A 97 2.54 9.22 4.99
CA LEU A 97 2.53 9.55 3.56
C LEU A 97 3.47 10.70 3.24
N GLN A 98 3.54 11.70 4.14
CA GLN A 98 4.48 12.81 3.97
C GLN A 98 5.93 12.32 3.96
N THR A 99 6.27 11.36 4.82
CA THR A 99 7.61 10.77 4.83
C THR A 99 7.94 10.10 3.49
N LEU A 100 6.98 9.39 2.89
CA LEU A 100 7.14 8.81 1.56
C LEU A 100 7.35 9.88 0.48
N LEU A 101 6.63 10.99 0.56
CA LEU A 101 6.82 12.13 -0.34
C LEU A 101 8.22 12.72 -0.19
N ASP A 102 8.70 12.86 1.05
CA ASP A 102 10.01 13.45 1.36
C ASP A 102 11.16 12.63 0.79
N VAL A 103 10.98 11.31 0.63
CA VAL A 103 12.00 10.45 0.00
C VAL A 103 11.77 10.27 -1.51
N GLY A 104 10.89 11.06 -2.12
CA GLY A 104 10.70 11.08 -3.57
C GLY A 104 9.79 9.99 -4.13
N LEU A 105 8.93 9.37 -3.32
CA LEU A 105 8.08 8.26 -3.74
C LEU A 105 6.61 8.64 -3.96
N GLY A 106 6.32 9.93 -4.20
CA GLY A 106 4.95 10.42 -4.38
C GLY A 106 4.19 9.77 -5.54
N TYR A 107 4.89 9.27 -6.54
CA TYR A 107 4.30 8.64 -7.72
C TYR A 107 3.90 7.18 -7.52
N LEU A 108 4.34 6.52 -6.47
CA LEU A 108 3.99 5.12 -6.19
C LEU A 108 2.53 5.00 -5.77
N ARG A 109 1.88 3.92 -6.17
CA ARG A 109 0.54 3.59 -5.68
C ARG A 109 0.65 2.88 -4.33
N LEU A 110 -0.31 3.14 -3.44
CA LEU A 110 -0.31 2.53 -2.10
C LEU A 110 -0.38 1.00 -2.16
N GLY A 111 -1.13 0.46 -3.11
CA GLY A 111 -1.29 -0.99 -3.27
C GLY A 111 -0.27 -1.64 -4.19
N GLN A 112 0.78 -0.93 -4.59
CA GLN A 112 1.76 -1.48 -5.51
C GLN A 112 2.53 -2.65 -4.88
N SER A 113 2.65 -3.74 -5.63
CA SER A 113 3.37 -4.92 -5.15
C SER A 113 4.87 -4.62 -5.02
N ALA A 114 5.49 -5.16 -3.96
CA ALA A 114 6.92 -5.01 -3.75
C ALA A 114 7.77 -5.54 -4.91
N THR A 115 7.27 -6.53 -5.64
CA THR A 115 7.96 -7.10 -6.80
C THR A 115 8.03 -6.15 -7.99
N THR A 116 7.22 -5.10 -8.02
CA THR A 116 7.21 -4.08 -9.06
C THR A 116 8.12 -2.89 -8.75
N LEU A 117 8.69 -2.85 -7.55
CA LEU A 117 9.58 -1.77 -7.13
C LEU A 117 11.00 -2.00 -7.64
N SER A 118 11.67 -0.94 -8.07
CA SER A 118 13.10 -0.98 -8.33
C SER A 118 13.88 -1.14 -7.01
N GLY A 119 15.14 -1.53 -7.10
CA GLY A 119 16.00 -1.63 -5.91
C GLY A 119 16.08 -0.34 -5.12
N GLY A 120 16.21 0.80 -5.81
CA GLY A 120 16.24 2.11 -5.18
C GLY A 120 14.91 2.50 -4.55
N GLU A 121 13.79 2.18 -5.20
CA GLU A 121 12.46 2.42 -4.63
C GLU A 121 12.23 1.60 -3.37
N ALA A 122 12.57 0.31 -3.38
CA ALA A 122 12.45 -0.55 -2.20
C ALA A 122 13.33 -0.04 -1.06
N GLN A 123 14.54 0.41 -1.34
CA GLN A 123 15.44 0.98 -0.35
C GLN A 123 14.86 2.26 0.26
N ARG A 124 14.28 3.14 -0.54
CA ARG A 124 13.63 4.37 -0.05
C ARG A 124 12.39 4.10 0.78
N VAL A 125 11.61 3.05 0.45
CA VAL A 125 10.48 2.62 1.29
C VAL A 125 10.99 2.21 2.68
N LYS A 126 12.05 1.43 2.75
CA LYS A 126 12.67 1.05 4.02
C LYS A 126 13.19 2.28 4.78
N LEU A 127 13.83 3.21 4.08
CA LEU A 127 14.31 4.45 4.69
C LEU A 127 13.15 5.27 5.27
N SER A 128 12.04 5.40 4.54
CA SER A 128 10.88 6.15 5.01
C SER A 128 10.29 5.53 6.29
N ARG A 129 10.28 4.19 6.36
CA ARG A 129 9.81 3.48 7.55
C ARG A 129 10.68 3.80 8.77
N GLU A 130 12.00 3.84 8.60
CA GLU A 130 12.92 4.19 9.68
C GLU A 130 12.79 5.67 10.07
N LEU A 131 12.65 6.57 9.10
CA LEU A 131 12.49 8.00 9.36
C LEU A 131 11.17 8.33 10.06
N SER A 132 10.15 7.51 9.89
CA SER A 132 8.86 7.69 10.56
C SER A 132 8.85 7.24 12.02
N ARG A 133 9.91 6.54 12.47
CA ARG A 133 10.10 6.17 13.87
C ARG A 133 10.68 7.36 14.64
N ARG A 134 10.47 7.36 15.96
CA ARG A 134 11.10 8.37 16.81
C ARG A 134 12.61 8.25 16.73
N ASP A 135 13.26 9.36 16.45
CA ASP A 135 14.72 9.43 16.47
C ASP A 135 15.21 9.33 17.92
N THR A 136 16.05 8.33 18.18
CA THR A 136 16.71 8.16 19.48
C THR A 136 18.10 8.78 19.51
N GLY A 137 18.56 9.36 18.40
CA GLY A 137 19.92 9.89 18.24
C GLY A 137 21.00 8.82 18.14
N ARG A 138 20.62 7.54 18.08
CA ARG A 138 21.56 6.40 18.07
C ARG A 138 21.47 5.54 16.82
N THR A 139 20.59 5.89 15.88
CA THR A 139 20.37 5.11 14.67
C THR A 139 21.34 5.54 13.59
N LEU A 140 22.03 4.56 13.01
CA LEU A 140 22.89 4.74 11.84
C LEU A 140 22.20 4.15 10.62
N TYR A 141 22.05 4.94 9.55
CA TYR A 141 21.48 4.49 8.29
C TYR A 141 22.63 4.20 7.32
N ILE A 142 22.67 2.94 6.83
CA ILE A 142 23.61 2.53 5.79
C ILE A 142 22.82 2.43 4.49
N LEU A 143 23.15 3.28 3.53
CA LEU A 143 22.50 3.35 2.24
C LEU A 143 23.45 2.82 1.17
N ASP A 144 22.91 1.95 0.31
CA ASP A 144 23.59 1.44 -0.86
C ASP A 144 22.93 2.02 -2.10
N GLU A 145 23.69 2.84 -2.86
CA GLU A 145 23.19 3.55 -4.03
C GLU A 145 21.85 4.27 -3.80
N PRO A 146 21.78 5.20 -2.81
CA PRO A 146 20.52 5.81 -2.39
C PRO A 146 19.83 6.66 -3.47
N THR A 147 20.57 7.05 -4.52
CA THR A 147 20.03 7.83 -5.63
C THR A 147 19.56 6.97 -6.80
N THR A 148 19.66 5.64 -6.69
CA THR A 148 19.21 4.72 -7.74
C THR A 148 17.71 4.92 -8.01
N GLY A 149 17.36 5.13 -9.27
CA GLY A 149 15.98 5.34 -9.68
C GLY A 149 15.42 6.74 -9.42
N LEU A 150 16.21 7.65 -8.84
CA LEU A 150 15.80 9.04 -8.67
C LEU A 150 16.05 9.84 -9.94
N HIS A 151 15.14 10.78 -10.21
CA HIS A 151 15.35 11.78 -11.24
C HIS A 151 16.40 12.79 -10.75
N PHE A 152 17.13 13.42 -11.66
CA PHE A 152 18.17 14.40 -11.32
C PHE A 152 17.69 15.49 -10.36
N HIS A 153 16.46 15.94 -10.50
CA HIS A 153 15.87 16.98 -9.65
C HIS A 153 15.49 16.50 -8.24
N ASP A 154 15.47 15.18 -8.01
CA ASP A 154 15.09 14.59 -6.71
C ASP A 154 16.31 14.36 -5.79
N ILE A 155 17.52 14.60 -6.28
CA ILE A 155 18.76 14.38 -5.54
C ILE A 155 19.12 15.57 -4.64
#